data_1845e23687e51ebf07f38b933f074d6c
#
_entry.id   1845e23687e51ebf07f38b933f074d6c
#
_cell.length_a   1.000
_cell.length_b   1.000
_cell.length_c   1.000
_cell.angle_alpha   90.00
_cell.angle_beta   90.00
_cell.angle_gamma   90.00
#
_symmetry.space_group_name_H-M   'P 1'
#
loop_
_entity.id
_entity.type
_entity.pdbx_description
1 polymer ?
#
loop_
_entity_poly.entity_id
_entity_poly.type
_entity_poly.pdbx_seq_one_letter_code
_entity_poly.pdbx_strand_id
1 'polypeptide(L)'
;LFRLGHSTLLLKMAGGFWLTDPVFSERASPVQWAGPKRFHPPPISIAELPPIKGVILSHDHYDHLDRAAVLELAPKVGMFITPLGVGDRLIGWGIPPEKVRQLDWWQQTSLAGVRLVAAPAQHFSGRTFGDGDSTLWASWVILAGDLRVFFSGDTGYHAGFKAIGERFGPFEATFM
;
A
#
# COMPACT_ATOMS: atom_id res chain seq x y z
N LEU A 1 -6.61 14.75 -1.15
CA LEU A 1 -6.81 13.31 -1.15
C LEU A 1 -7.83 12.93 -2.20
N PHE A 2 -7.59 11.86 -2.96
CA PHE A 2 -8.51 11.31 -3.96
C PHE A 2 -8.60 9.79 -3.75
N ARG A 3 -9.80 9.25 -3.67
CA ARG A 3 -10.04 7.81 -3.71
C ARG A 3 -10.16 7.38 -5.18
N LEU A 4 -9.28 6.47 -5.61
CA LEU A 4 -9.24 5.98 -6.99
C LEU A 4 -9.93 4.61 -7.16
N GLY A 5 -10.13 3.90 -6.07
CA GLY A 5 -10.77 2.59 -6.09
C GLY A 5 -10.75 1.97 -4.71
N HIS A 6 -10.99 0.69 -4.59
CA HIS A 6 -11.01 -0.13 -3.38
C HIS A 6 -10.15 0.48 -2.24
N SER A 7 -8.91 0.10 -2.10
CA SER A 7 -7.93 0.67 -1.14
C SER A 7 -6.92 1.60 -1.79
N THR A 8 -7.13 1.97 -3.06
CA THR A 8 -6.25 2.86 -3.81
C THR A 8 -6.58 4.32 -3.52
N LEU A 9 -5.69 4.99 -2.79
CA LEU A 9 -5.78 6.41 -2.47
C LEU A 9 -4.62 7.16 -3.12
N LEU A 10 -4.90 8.31 -3.75
CA LEU A 10 -3.89 9.28 -4.15
C LEU A 10 -3.84 10.41 -3.12
N LEU A 11 -2.73 10.48 -2.41
CA LEU A 11 -2.47 11.45 -1.34
C LEU A 11 -1.51 12.52 -1.85
N LYS A 12 -1.78 13.78 -1.57
CA LYS A 12 -0.81 14.87 -1.78
C LYS A 12 -0.28 15.30 -0.42
N MET A 13 0.99 15.03 -0.15
CA MET A 13 1.65 15.30 1.13
C MET A 13 3.08 15.77 0.89
N ALA A 14 3.58 16.69 1.73
CA ALA A 14 4.96 17.21 1.68
C ALA A 14 5.40 17.62 0.25
N GLY A 15 4.50 18.25 -0.51
CA GLY A 15 4.77 18.71 -1.88
C GLY A 15 4.83 17.61 -2.95
N GLY A 16 4.50 16.36 -2.62
CA GLY A 16 4.53 15.22 -3.54
C GLY A 16 3.26 14.38 -3.53
N PHE A 17 3.14 13.48 -4.49
CA PHE A 17 2.04 12.52 -4.58
C PHE A 17 2.47 11.14 -4.11
N TRP A 18 1.56 10.46 -3.44
CA TRP A 18 1.72 9.12 -2.85
C TRP A 18 0.52 8.26 -3.20
N LEU A 19 0.73 6.98 -3.37
CA LEU A 19 -0.36 6.01 -3.60
C LEU A 19 -0.37 4.95 -2.49
N THR A 20 -1.57 4.52 -2.09
CA THR A 20 -1.75 3.30 -1.33
C THR A 20 -2.33 2.21 -2.22
N ASP A 21 -1.92 0.97 -2.03
CA ASP A 21 -2.46 -0.26 -2.63
C ASP A 21 -3.00 -0.07 -4.07
N PRO A 22 -2.12 0.23 -5.07
CA PRO A 22 -2.56 0.61 -6.39
C PRO A 22 -3.10 -0.60 -7.17
N VAL A 23 -4.42 -0.64 -7.35
CA VAL A 23 -5.12 -1.65 -8.15
C VAL A 23 -5.86 -0.96 -9.28
N PHE A 24 -5.46 -1.24 -10.52
CA PHE A 24 -6.05 -0.67 -11.73
C PHE A 24 -6.64 -1.74 -12.65
N SER A 25 -6.28 -3.02 -12.47
CA SER A 25 -6.85 -4.15 -13.18
C SER A 25 -8.36 -4.27 -12.94
N GLU A 26 -9.08 -4.85 -13.90
CA GLU A 26 -10.52 -5.04 -13.82
C GLU A 26 -10.92 -6.05 -12.74
N ARG A 27 -10.06 -7.06 -12.50
CA ARG A 27 -10.31 -8.13 -11.54
C ARG A 27 -9.18 -8.28 -10.53
N ALA A 28 -9.55 -8.52 -9.29
CA ALA A 28 -8.64 -8.94 -8.22
C ALA A 28 -8.33 -10.43 -8.37
N SER A 29 -7.46 -10.77 -9.32
CA SER A 29 -7.23 -12.15 -9.74
C SER A 29 -5.88 -12.29 -10.46
N PRO A 30 -5.25 -13.48 -10.43
CA PRO A 30 -4.08 -13.75 -11.27
C PRO A 30 -4.38 -13.68 -12.78
N VAL A 31 -5.65 -13.80 -13.15
CA VAL A 31 -6.12 -13.78 -14.56
C VAL A 31 -7.28 -12.80 -14.71
N GLN A 32 -7.39 -12.14 -15.87
CA GLN A 32 -8.41 -11.11 -16.07
C GLN A 32 -9.73 -11.65 -16.69
N TRP A 33 -9.81 -12.95 -16.99
CA TRP A 33 -11.04 -13.60 -17.47
C TRP A 33 -11.87 -14.25 -16.34
N ALA A 34 -11.33 -14.39 -15.12
CA ALA A 34 -12.00 -14.99 -13.96
C ALA A 34 -11.63 -14.26 -12.66
N GLY A 35 -12.46 -14.39 -11.64
CA GLY A 35 -12.28 -13.81 -10.31
C GLY A 35 -13.11 -12.54 -10.07
N PRO A 36 -13.04 -11.96 -8.85
CA PRO A 36 -13.83 -10.80 -8.46
C PRO A 36 -13.57 -9.59 -9.37
N LYS A 37 -14.65 -9.00 -9.89
CA LYS A 37 -14.59 -7.82 -10.75
C LYS A 37 -14.90 -6.56 -9.94
N ARG A 38 -14.18 -5.46 -10.25
CA ARG A 38 -14.48 -4.17 -9.64
C ARG A 38 -15.85 -3.65 -10.07
N PHE A 39 -16.51 -2.91 -9.19
CA PHE A 39 -17.83 -2.31 -9.48
C PHE A 39 -17.73 -1.12 -10.44
N HIS A 40 -16.66 -0.34 -10.34
CA HIS A 40 -16.44 0.86 -11.14
C HIS A 40 -15.00 0.88 -11.68
N PRO A 41 -14.78 1.38 -12.91
CA PRO A 41 -13.42 1.60 -13.40
C PRO A 41 -12.70 2.65 -12.51
N PRO A 42 -11.36 2.66 -12.48
CA PRO A 42 -10.62 3.76 -11.89
C PRO A 42 -11.01 5.09 -12.56
N PRO A 43 -11.15 6.19 -11.79
CA PRO A 43 -11.56 7.48 -12.36
C PRO A 43 -10.51 8.12 -13.28
N ILE A 44 -9.26 7.68 -13.18
CA ILE A 44 -8.13 8.07 -14.04
C ILE A 44 -7.27 6.85 -14.34
N SER A 45 -6.55 6.90 -15.45
CA SER A 45 -5.56 5.88 -15.82
C SER A 45 -4.22 6.10 -15.13
N ILE A 46 -3.35 5.08 -15.11
CA ILE A 46 -1.97 5.21 -14.63
C ILE A 46 -1.20 6.25 -15.47
N ALA A 47 -1.48 6.35 -16.77
CA ALA A 47 -0.84 7.33 -17.65
C ALA A 47 -1.08 8.78 -17.20
N GLU A 48 -2.28 9.07 -16.69
CA GLU A 48 -2.69 10.41 -16.22
C GLU A 48 -2.17 10.75 -14.80
N LEU A 49 -1.68 9.76 -14.05
CA LEU A 49 -1.12 10.00 -12.72
C LEU A 49 0.14 10.87 -12.80
N PRO A 50 0.30 11.82 -11.87
CA PRO A 50 1.54 12.57 -11.73
C PRO A 50 2.70 11.67 -11.28
N PRO A 51 3.96 12.15 -11.29
CA PRO A 51 5.08 11.46 -10.65
C PRO A 51 4.76 11.17 -9.17
N ILE A 52 5.00 9.92 -8.75
CA ILE A 52 4.67 9.40 -7.42
C ILE A 52 5.96 9.30 -6.58
N LYS A 53 6.00 9.95 -5.42
CA LYS A 53 7.15 9.88 -4.50
C LYS A 53 7.28 8.50 -3.88
N GLY A 54 6.16 7.92 -3.46
CA GLY A 54 6.14 6.59 -2.89
C GLY A 54 4.80 5.88 -3.07
N VAL A 55 4.88 4.57 -3.25
CA VAL A 55 3.74 3.65 -3.19
C VAL A 55 3.82 2.90 -1.87
N ILE A 56 2.74 2.89 -1.11
CA ILE A 56 2.61 2.23 0.19
C ILE A 56 1.71 1.01 -0.01
N LEU A 57 2.24 -0.18 0.25
CA LEU A 57 1.52 -1.44 0.10
C LEU A 57 1.21 -2.03 1.48
N SER A 58 -0.04 -2.45 1.69
CA SER A 58 -0.46 -3.05 2.96
C SER A 58 -0.16 -4.54 3.03
N HIS A 59 -0.43 -5.29 1.98
CA HIS A 59 -0.20 -6.74 1.89
C HIS A 59 -0.28 -7.22 0.44
N ASP A 60 -0.23 -8.52 0.20
CA ASP A 60 -0.04 -9.08 -1.13
C ASP A 60 -1.29 -9.65 -1.81
N HIS A 61 -2.49 -9.50 -1.25
CA HIS A 61 -3.73 -9.92 -1.89
C HIS A 61 -3.96 -9.21 -3.23
N TYR A 62 -4.71 -9.84 -4.14
CA TYR A 62 -4.89 -9.35 -5.51
C TYR A 62 -5.64 -8.03 -5.61
N ASP A 63 -6.46 -7.69 -4.62
CA ASP A 63 -7.21 -6.43 -4.51
C ASP A 63 -6.42 -5.30 -3.83
N HIS A 64 -5.17 -5.57 -3.41
CA HIS A 64 -4.22 -4.60 -2.84
C HIS A 64 -2.91 -4.54 -3.61
N LEU A 65 -2.46 -5.64 -4.18
CA LEU A 65 -1.22 -5.75 -4.92
C LEU A 65 -1.47 -6.27 -6.35
N ASP A 66 -1.65 -5.34 -7.27
CA ASP A 66 -1.84 -5.57 -8.69
C ASP A 66 -0.49 -5.52 -9.44
N ARG A 67 -0.03 -6.70 -9.91
CA ARG A 67 1.24 -6.81 -10.63
C ARG A 67 1.29 -5.92 -11.87
N ALA A 68 0.22 -5.87 -12.66
CA ALA A 68 0.19 -5.08 -13.89
C ALA A 68 0.31 -3.59 -13.55
N ALA A 69 -0.44 -3.12 -12.56
CA ALA A 69 -0.37 -1.73 -12.10
C ALA A 69 1.03 -1.38 -11.54
N VAL A 70 1.63 -2.25 -10.73
CA VAL A 70 3.00 -2.04 -10.19
C VAL A 70 4.01 -1.86 -11.31
N LEU A 71 3.99 -2.72 -12.32
CA LEU A 71 4.94 -2.67 -13.44
C LEU A 71 4.73 -1.41 -14.30
N GLU A 72 3.47 -1.04 -14.57
CA GLU A 72 3.16 0.17 -15.34
C GLU A 72 3.52 1.45 -14.56
N LEU A 73 3.34 1.45 -13.24
CA LEU A 73 3.69 2.56 -12.35
C LEU A 73 5.19 2.73 -12.15
N ALA A 74 5.98 1.68 -12.24
CA ALA A 74 7.40 1.66 -11.86
C ALA A 74 8.25 2.80 -12.45
N PRO A 75 8.05 3.25 -13.71
CA PRO A 75 8.79 4.40 -14.26
C PRO A 75 8.47 5.74 -13.57
N LYS A 76 7.27 5.88 -13.00
CA LYS A 76 6.78 7.10 -12.34
C LYS A 76 6.99 7.11 -10.83
N VAL A 77 7.37 5.96 -10.22
CA VAL A 77 7.47 5.77 -8.77
C VAL A 77 8.90 5.92 -8.30
N GLY A 78 9.09 6.74 -7.26
CA GLY A 78 10.38 6.90 -6.61
C GLY A 78 10.74 5.71 -5.71
N MET A 79 9.81 5.24 -4.89
CA MET A 79 10.02 4.15 -3.93
C MET A 79 8.74 3.35 -3.70
N PHE A 80 8.85 2.04 -3.58
CA PHE A 80 7.81 1.15 -3.05
C PHE A 80 8.12 0.84 -1.59
N ILE A 81 7.18 1.10 -0.69
CA ILE A 81 7.29 0.83 0.74
C ILE A 81 6.32 -0.29 1.08
N THR A 82 6.82 -1.38 1.62
CA THR A 82 6.09 -2.63 1.77
C THR A 82 6.35 -3.28 3.13
N PRO A 83 5.46 -4.17 3.59
CA PRO A 83 5.81 -5.14 4.62
C PRO A 83 6.87 -6.13 4.12
N LEU A 84 7.49 -6.87 5.06
CA LEU A 84 8.48 -7.92 4.76
C LEU A 84 7.90 -8.97 3.80
N GLY A 85 8.71 -9.41 2.84
CA GLY A 85 8.36 -10.41 1.83
C GLY A 85 7.53 -9.88 0.66
N VAL A 86 6.69 -8.86 0.87
CA VAL A 86 5.93 -8.22 -0.23
C VAL A 86 6.88 -7.54 -1.22
N GLY A 87 7.94 -6.90 -0.72
CA GLY A 87 8.96 -6.29 -1.56
C GLY A 87 9.71 -7.32 -2.42
N ASP A 88 9.93 -8.53 -1.92
CA ASP A 88 10.58 -9.59 -2.68
C ASP A 88 9.75 -10.01 -3.89
N ARG A 89 8.40 -9.97 -3.79
CA ARG A 89 7.51 -10.18 -4.94
C ARG A 89 7.72 -9.11 -6.01
N LEU A 90 7.84 -7.84 -5.61
CA LEU A 90 8.08 -6.73 -6.54
C LEU A 90 9.44 -6.90 -7.26
N ILE A 91 10.48 -7.23 -6.49
CA ILE A 91 11.83 -7.51 -7.03
C ILE A 91 11.78 -8.69 -8.00
N GLY A 92 11.09 -9.77 -7.63
CA GLY A 92 10.86 -10.93 -8.50
C GLY A 92 10.07 -10.59 -9.79
N TRP A 93 9.30 -9.51 -9.81
CA TRP A 93 8.62 -9.01 -11.03
C TRP A 93 9.47 -8.06 -11.85
N GLY A 94 10.69 -7.70 -11.39
CA GLY A 94 11.62 -6.84 -12.10
C GLY A 94 11.71 -5.41 -11.60
N ILE A 95 11.12 -5.09 -10.44
CA ILE A 95 11.34 -3.80 -9.79
C ILE A 95 12.75 -3.78 -9.21
N PRO A 96 13.58 -2.74 -9.51
CA PRO A 96 14.92 -2.64 -8.97
C PRO A 96 14.93 -2.66 -7.43
N PRO A 97 15.79 -3.45 -6.78
CA PRO A 97 15.84 -3.56 -5.31
C PRO A 97 16.03 -2.22 -4.59
N GLU A 98 16.77 -1.28 -5.19
CA GLU A 98 16.99 0.06 -4.65
C GLU A 98 15.73 0.92 -4.63
N LYS A 99 14.69 0.55 -5.38
CA LYS A 99 13.36 1.17 -5.34
C LYS A 99 12.40 0.50 -4.36
N VAL A 100 12.84 -0.49 -3.58
CA VAL A 100 11.99 -1.24 -2.66
C VAL A 100 12.50 -1.08 -1.23
N ARG A 101 11.62 -0.69 -0.32
CA ARG A 101 11.88 -0.61 1.12
C ARG A 101 10.91 -1.49 1.86
N GLN A 102 11.41 -2.55 2.49
CA GLN A 102 10.63 -3.47 3.31
C GLN A 102 10.76 -3.13 4.79
N LEU A 103 9.65 -3.18 5.52
CA LEU A 103 9.57 -2.88 6.95
C LEU A 103 8.84 -4.00 7.69
N ASP A 104 9.34 -4.34 8.88
CA ASP A 104 8.62 -5.11 9.87
C ASP A 104 7.71 -4.19 10.70
N TRP A 105 6.77 -4.75 11.47
CA TRP A 105 5.92 -4.01 12.38
C TRP A 105 6.75 -3.13 13.33
N TRP A 106 6.30 -1.92 13.52
CA TRP A 106 6.92 -0.84 14.29
C TRP A 106 8.21 -0.27 13.71
N GLN A 107 8.73 -0.84 12.63
CA GLN A 107 9.80 -0.21 11.88
C GLN A 107 9.29 1.00 11.10
N GLN A 108 10.19 1.93 10.83
CA GLN A 108 9.86 3.18 10.15
C GLN A 108 10.90 3.55 9.09
N THR A 109 10.46 4.35 8.14
CA THR A 109 11.32 4.97 7.13
C THR A 109 10.87 6.41 6.88
N SER A 110 11.76 7.24 6.35
CA SER A 110 11.44 8.59 5.93
C SER A 110 11.83 8.80 4.47
N LEU A 111 10.94 9.40 3.70
CA LEU A 111 11.15 9.68 2.30
C LEU A 111 10.44 10.99 1.93
N ALA A 112 11.13 11.92 1.26
CA ALA A 112 10.56 13.15 0.72
C ALA A 112 9.67 13.92 1.72
N GLY A 113 10.12 14.06 2.99
CA GLY A 113 9.40 14.78 4.04
C GLY A 113 8.22 14.03 4.68
N VAL A 114 8.00 12.77 4.33
CA VAL A 114 6.99 11.89 4.94
C VAL A 114 7.68 10.79 5.72
N ARG A 115 7.26 10.58 6.97
CA ARG A 115 7.66 9.44 7.79
C ARG A 115 6.55 8.39 7.77
N LEU A 116 6.93 7.16 7.50
CA LEU A 116 6.05 6.00 7.39
C LEU A 116 6.42 4.98 8.46
N VAL A 117 5.44 4.51 9.22
CA VAL A 117 5.61 3.45 10.22
C VAL A 117 4.72 2.28 9.84
N ALA A 118 5.29 1.10 9.68
CA ALA A 118 4.52 -0.12 9.55
C ALA A 118 3.93 -0.48 10.92
N ALA A 119 2.62 -0.64 10.99
CA ALA A 119 1.91 -0.97 12.23
C ALA A 119 1.24 -2.34 12.12
N PRO A 120 1.06 -3.08 13.24
CA PRO A 120 0.38 -4.35 13.23
C PRO A 120 -1.04 -4.26 12.67
N ALA A 121 -1.45 -5.32 11.97
CA ALA A 121 -2.83 -5.53 11.52
C ALA A 121 -3.24 -6.98 11.82
N GLN A 122 -4.53 -7.23 11.94
CA GLN A 122 -5.08 -8.58 12.09
C GLN A 122 -5.62 -9.05 10.75
N HIS A 123 -4.75 -9.65 9.96
CA HIS A 123 -5.08 -10.12 8.62
C HIS A 123 -4.25 -11.37 8.30
N PHE A 124 -4.09 -11.68 7.05
CA PHE A 124 -3.27 -12.77 6.50
C PHE A 124 -2.75 -12.36 5.12
N SER A 125 -1.84 -13.15 4.56
CA SER A 125 -1.29 -12.93 3.22
C SER A 125 -1.39 -14.20 2.37
N GLY A 126 -1.20 -14.04 1.05
CA GLY A 126 -1.14 -15.16 0.12
C GLY A 126 -1.77 -14.85 -1.24
N ARG A 127 -1.20 -15.45 -2.29
CA ARG A 127 -1.63 -15.29 -3.68
C ARG A 127 -1.87 -16.64 -4.38
N THR A 128 -1.41 -17.74 -3.77
CA THR A 128 -1.54 -19.09 -4.30
C THR A 128 -1.92 -20.07 -3.19
N PHE A 129 -2.24 -21.31 -3.53
CA PHE A 129 -2.58 -22.34 -2.55
C PHE A 129 -1.43 -22.73 -1.62
N GLY A 130 -0.20 -22.35 -1.92
CA GLY A 130 0.99 -22.79 -1.17
C GLY A 130 1.78 -21.68 -0.49
N ASP A 131 1.35 -20.42 -0.57
CA ASP A 131 2.11 -19.28 -0.05
C ASP A 131 1.36 -18.48 1.04
N GLY A 132 0.38 -19.07 1.67
CA GLY A 132 -0.32 -18.47 2.81
C GLY A 132 0.66 -18.03 3.90
N ASP A 133 0.52 -16.79 4.37
CA ASP A 133 1.35 -16.13 5.39
C ASP A 133 2.86 -16.13 5.12
N SER A 134 3.26 -16.27 3.85
CA SER A 134 4.66 -16.20 3.44
C SER A 134 5.21 -14.78 3.38
N THR A 135 4.36 -13.77 3.40
CA THR A 135 4.70 -12.36 3.50
C THR A 135 4.01 -11.73 4.71
N LEU A 136 4.57 -10.65 5.21
CA LEU A 136 3.93 -9.87 6.26
C LEU A 136 2.83 -8.98 5.68
N TRP A 137 1.91 -8.53 6.52
CA TRP A 137 0.89 -7.50 6.25
C TRP A 137 1.01 -6.38 7.27
N ALA A 138 0.58 -5.18 6.92
CA ALA A 138 0.69 -4.03 7.82
C ALA A 138 -0.39 -2.98 7.57
N SER A 139 -0.80 -2.33 8.64
CA SER A 139 -1.37 -0.99 8.59
C SER A 139 -0.24 0.05 8.54
N TRP A 140 -0.55 1.27 8.15
CA TRP A 140 0.45 2.33 8.01
C TRP A 140 0.07 3.60 8.75
N VAL A 141 1.01 4.08 9.57
CA VAL A 141 0.99 5.44 10.10
C VAL A 141 1.81 6.32 9.17
N ILE A 142 1.21 7.38 8.65
CA ILE A 142 1.78 8.29 7.65
C ILE A 142 1.83 9.68 8.29
N LEU A 143 3.03 10.23 8.46
CA LEU A 143 3.28 11.48 9.15
C LEU A 143 3.97 12.47 8.20
N ALA A 144 3.35 13.63 7.94
CA ALA A 144 3.86 14.66 7.05
C ALA A 144 3.69 16.06 7.68
N GLY A 145 4.71 16.55 8.36
CA GLY A 145 4.58 17.72 9.24
C GLY A 145 3.60 17.44 10.36
N ASP A 146 2.57 18.27 10.50
CA ASP A 146 1.52 18.09 11.50
C ASP A 146 0.43 17.10 11.06
N LEU A 147 0.38 16.76 9.77
CA LEU A 147 -0.61 15.81 9.23
C LEU A 147 -0.28 14.37 9.65
N ARG A 148 -1.24 13.71 10.29
CA ARG A 148 -1.18 12.31 10.72
C ARG A 148 -2.31 11.53 10.08
N VAL A 149 -1.97 10.57 9.25
CA VAL A 149 -2.93 9.72 8.54
C VAL A 149 -2.71 8.28 8.97
N PHE A 150 -3.79 7.57 9.19
CA PHE A 150 -3.78 6.13 9.40
C PHE A 150 -4.44 5.44 8.21
N PHE A 151 -3.74 4.50 7.61
CA PHE A 151 -4.23 3.62 6.55
C PHE A 151 -4.17 2.19 7.06
N SER A 152 -5.34 1.56 7.26
CA SER A 152 -5.41 0.24 7.88
C SER A 152 -4.93 -0.89 6.96
N GLY A 153 -5.00 -0.71 5.63
CA GLY A 153 -5.09 -1.87 4.75
C GLY A 153 -6.30 -2.70 5.15
N ASP A 154 -6.21 -4.00 4.98
CA ASP A 154 -7.21 -4.95 5.50
C ASP A 154 -6.82 -5.40 6.90
N THR A 155 -7.80 -5.32 7.81
CA THR A 155 -7.59 -5.75 9.21
C THR A 155 -8.92 -6.02 9.90
N GLY A 156 -8.94 -7.06 10.72
CA GLY A 156 -9.94 -7.20 11.78
C GLY A 156 -9.66 -6.22 12.93
N TYR A 157 -10.66 -6.00 13.79
CA TYR A 157 -10.47 -5.23 15.01
C TYR A 157 -9.57 -5.99 16.00
N HIS A 158 -8.53 -5.31 16.52
CA HIS A 158 -7.58 -5.91 17.46
C HIS A 158 -7.02 -4.89 18.47
N ALA A 159 -6.42 -5.39 19.55
CA ALA A 159 -5.88 -4.54 20.63
C ALA A 159 -4.76 -3.59 20.16
N GLY A 160 -4.12 -3.87 19.04
CA GLY A 160 -3.08 -3.02 18.44
C GLY A 160 -3.55 -1.61 18.09
N PHE A 161 -4.84 -1.41 17.79
CA PHE A 161 -5.39 -0.07 17.53
C PHE A 161 -5.19 0.89 18.70
N LYS A 162 -5.35 0.40 19.94
CA LYS A 162 -5.07 1.20 21.13
C LYS A 162 -3.62 1.67 21.16
N ALA A 163 -2.67 0.75 20.96
CA ALA A 163 -1.25 1.06 20.97
C ALA A 163 -0.85 2.02 19.82
N ILE A 164 -1.46 1.87 18.64
CA ILE A 164 -1.25 2.79 17.50
C ILE A 164 -1.75 4.19 17.85
N GLY A 165 -2.97 4.30 18.41
CA GLY A 165 -3.56 5.57 18.83
C GLY A 165 -2.76 6.28 19.93
N GLU A 166 -2.30 5.54 20.96
CA GLU A 166 -1.47 6.08 22.04
C GLU A 166 -0.09 6.58 21.56
N ARG A 167 0.51 5.92 20.57
CA ARG A 167 1.84 6.27 20.07
C ARG A 167 1.84 7.40 19.04
N PHE A 168 0.82 7.47 18.20
CA PHE A 168 0.84 8.31 17.00
C PHE A 168 -0.39 9.21 16.85
N GLY A 169 -1.46 8.97 17.60
CA GLY A 169 -2.69 9.78 17.55
C GLY A 169 -2.56 11.15 18.22
N PRO A 170 -3.57 12.00 18.08
CA PRO A 170 -4.74 11.77 17.24
C PRO A 170 -4.40 11.81 15.75
N PHE A 171 -5.24 11.19 14.90
CA PHE A 171 -5.11 11.21 13.45
C PHE A 171 -6.12 12.21 12.85
N GLU A 172 -5.70 13.01 11.87
CA GLU A 172 -6.55 13.90 11.09
C GLU A 172 -7.43 13.12 10.10
N ALA A 173 -6.94 11.94 9.65
CA ALA A 173 -7.72 11.06 8.78
C ALA A 173 -7.37 9.59 9.04
N THR A 174 -8.40 8.74 9.00
CA THR A 174 -8.27 7.28 9.06
C THR A 174 -8.99 6.66 7.88
N PHE A 175 -8.33 5.72 7.22
CA PHE A 175 -8.88 4.92 6.12
C PHE A 175 -8.89 3.47 6.57
N MET A 176 -10.13 2.98 6.78
CA MET A 176 -10.44 1.66 7.33
C MET A 176 -11.17 0.84 6.26
#